data_3a08ac529963d929cf2680e7965ca76d
#
_entry.id   3a08ac529963d929cf2680e7965ca76d
#
_cell.length_a   1.000
_cell.length_b   1.000
_cell.length_c   1.000
_cell.angle_alpha   90.00
_cell.angle_beta   90.00
_cell.angle_gamma   90.00
#
_symmetry.space_group_name_H-M   'P 1'
#
loop_
_entity.id
_entity.type
_entity.pdbx_description
1 polymer ?
#
loop_
_entity_poly.entity_id
_entity_poly.type
_entity_poly.pdbx_seq_one_letter_code
_entity_poly.pdbx_strand_id
1 'polypeptide(L)'
;MQETSFDLISLFAQASIVVKIVMLILITFSVLSWAVIIQRSRYLTNAAKGSLAFENKFWSGEDLNRLHEGLENRRDKLSGSEQIFYVGFKEFTRLQQVSPDAPSANIQGTSRAMNLALNREVETLESYIPFLGTVGSISPYIGLFGTVWGIMHSFMGLSAVKQASLQSVAPGIAEALIATAIGLF
;
A
#
# COMPACT_ATOMS: atom_id res chain seq x y z
N MET A 1 48.36 -0.89 0.84
CA MET A 1 47.05 -1.11 0.24
C MET A 1 46.05 -0.37 1.13
N GLN A 2 45.63 0.83 0.75
CA GLN A 2 44.51 1.48 1.43
C GLN A 2 43.23 0.76 0.99
N GLU A 3 42.62 0.04 1.91
CA GLU A 3 41.26 -0.44 1.72
C GLU A 3 40.37 0.79 1.58
N THR A 4 39.97 1.10 0.34
CA THR A 4 38.86 2.03 0.09
C THR A 4 37.59 1.35 0.59
N SER A 5 37.32 1.44 1.88
CA SER A 5 35.98 1.16 2.41
C SER A 5 35.03 2.08 1.65
N PHE A 6 34.19 1.52 0.79
CA PHE A 6 33.09 2.25 0.16
C PHE A 6 32.13 2.65 1.28
N ASP A 7 32.38 3.82 1.84
CA ASP A 7 31.53 4.36 2.88
C ASP A 7 30.32 5.02 2.18
N LEU A 8 29.20 4.31 2.16
CA LEU A 8 27.93 4.80 1.56
C LEU A 8 27.55 6.18 2.09
N ILE A 9 27.91 6.47 3.34
CA ILE A 9 27.64 7.77 3.98
C ILE A 9 28.52 8.86 3.36
N SER A 10 29.78 8.58 3.08
CA SER A 10 30.69 9.55 2.45
C SER A 10 30.29 9.84 1.01
N LEU A 11 29.84 8.82 0.26
CA LEU A 11 29.30 8.99 -1.10
C LEU A 11 28.04 9.85 -1.08
N PHE A 12 27.13 9.59 -0.14
CA PHE A 12 25.93 10.44 0.02
C PHE A 12 26.29 11.89 0.36
N ALA A 13 27.31 12.12 1.21
CA ALA A 13 27.73 13.45 1.61
C ALA A 13 28.34 14.28 0.45
N GLN A 14 28.97 13.62 -0.52
CA GLN A 14 29.62 14.25 -1.68
C GLN A 14 28.67 14.48 -2.86
N ALA A 15 27.53 13.77 -2.89
CA ALA A 15 26.56 13.85 -3.96
C ALA A 15 26.06 15.27 -4.23
N SER A 16 25.70 15.56 -5.49
CA SER A 16 25.08 16.82 -5.86
C SER A 16 23.74 17.01 -5.11
N ILE A 17 23.37 18.26 -4.86
CA ILE A 17 22.12 18.58 -4.12
C ILE A 17 20.91 17.90 -4.76
N VAL A 18 20.84 17.86 -6.09
CA VAL A 18 19.72 17.23 -6.83
C VAL A 18 19.68 15.72 -6.58
N VAL A 19 20.85 15.03 -6.66
CA VAL A 19 20.93 13.59 -6.39
C VAL A 19 20.58 13.28 -4.92
N LYS A 20 20.98 14.13 -3.96
CA LYS A 20 20.57 14.02 -2.55
C LYS A 20 19.06 14.09 -2.38
N ILE A 21 18.41 15.04 -3.04
CA ILE A 21 16.94 15.20 -3.00
C ILE A 21 16.27 13.95 -3.59
N VAL A 22 16.74 13.46 -4.75
CA VAL A 22 16.24 12.24 -5.38
C VAL A 22 16.34 11.05 -4.43
N MET A 23 17.51 10.80 -3.84
CA MET A 23 17.70 9.71 -2.88
C MET A 23 16.78 9.83 -1.66
N LEU A 24 16.61 11.06 -1.13
CA LEU A 24 15.73 11.30 0.02
C LEU A 24 14.26 11.02 -0.30
N ILE A 25 13.79 11.42 -1.48
CA ILE A 25 12.42 11.10 -1.96
C ILE A 25 12.25 9.58 -2.06
N LEU A 26 13.19 8.87 -2.67
CA LEU A 26 13.12 7.43 -2.85
C LEU A 26 13.14 6.68 -1.51
N ILE A 27 14.00 7.07 -0.57
CA ILE A 27 14.02 6.50 0.79
C ILE A 27 12.68 6.74 1.50
N THR A 28 12.12 7.95 1.37
CA THR A 28 10.81 8.27 1.94
C THR A 28 9.71 7.38 1.35
N PHE A 29 9.69 7.19 0.04
CA PHE A 29 8.75 6.30 -0.63
C PHE A 29 8.92 4.84 -0.18
N SER A 30 10.16 4.37 -0.05
CA SER A 30 10.45 3.03 0.46
C SER A 30 9.89 2.83 1.86
N VAL A 31 10.18 3.74 2.81
CA VAL A 31 9.68 3.65 4.19
C VAL A 31 8.16 3.67 4.25
N LEU A 32 7.51 4.57 3.50
CA LEU A 32 6.04 4.65 3.44
C LEU A 32 5.45 3.37 2.83
N SER A 33 6.03 2.85 1.75
CA SER A 33 5.58 1.62 1.11
C SER A 33 5.65 0.42 2.05
N TRP A 34 6.77 0.24 2.75
CA TRP A 34 6.91 -0.83 3.74
C TRP A 34 5.92 -0.69 4.90
N ALA A 35 5.69 0.53 5.39
CA ALA A 35 4.69 0.79 6.43
C ALA A 35 3.28 0.38 5.95
N VAL A 36 2.91 0.78 4.73
CA VAL A 36 1.62 0.41 4.11
C VAL A 36 1.52 -1.10 3.89
N ILE A 37 2.57 -1.75 3.36
CA ILE A 37 2.58 -3.21 3.13
C ILE A 37 2.35 -3.97 4.44
N ILE A 38 3.07 -3.63 5.50
CA ILE A 38 2.94 -4.30 6.80
C ILE A 38 1.54 -4.10 7.38
N GLN A 39 1.03 -2.87 7.35
CA GLN A 39 -0.31 -2.55 7.85
C GLN A 39 -1.39 -3.30 7.07
N ARG A 40 -1.32 -3.27 5.74
CA ARG A 40 -2.33 -3.91 4.87
C ARG A 40 -2.29 -5.42 4.94
N SER A 41 -1.10 -6.01 4.94
CA SER A 41 -0.94 -7.47 5.08
C SER A 41 -1.59 -7.98 6.37
N ARG A 42 -1.39 -7.28 7.48
CA ARG A 42 -2.04 -7.63 8.76
C ARG A 42 -3.56 -7.46 8.70
N TYR A 43 -4.03 -6.35 8.13
CA TYR A 43 -5.46 -6.09 8.00
C TYR A 43 -6.16 -7.14 7.13
N LEU A 44 -5.63 -7.43 5.94
CA LEU A 44 -6.17 -8.42 5.01
C LEU A 44 -6.18 -9.83 5.61
N THR A 45 -5.09 -10.22 6.29
CA THR A 45 -5.02 -11.52 6.96
C THR A 45 -6.07 -11.65 8.06
N ASN A 46 -6.29 -10.59 8.84
CA ASN A 46 -7.31 -10.60 9.89
C ASN A 46 -8.73 -10.62 9.31
N ALA A 47 -8.99 -9.86 8.26
CA ALA A 47 -10.28 -9.86 7.57
C ALA A 47 -10.59 -11.24 6.96
N ALA A 48 -9.60 -11.87 6.32
CA ALA A 48 -9.76 -13.23 5.76
C ALA A 48 -10.06 -14.27 6.83
N LYS A 49 -9.31 -14.24 7.95
CA LYS A 49 -9.56 -15.14 9.08
C LYS A 49 -10.94 -14.93 9.71
N GLY A 50 -11.35 -13.66 9.89
CA GLY A 50 -12.66 -13.30 10.40
C GLY A 50 -13.79 -13.82 9.49
N SER A 51 -13.67 -13.61 8.17
CA SER A 51 -14.63 -14.10 7.19
C SER A 51 -14.76 -15.61 7.20
N LEU A 52 -13.65 -16.36 7.22
CA LEU A 52 -13.67 -17.83 7.29
C LEU A 52 -14.30 -18.34 8.59
N ALA A 53 -13.98 -17.73 9.73
CA ALA A 53 -14.56 -18.10 11.00
C ALA A 53 -16.07 -17.83 11.04
N PHE A 54 -16.50 -16.71 10.46
CA PHE A 54 -17.92 -16.37 10.33
C PHE A 54 -18.65 -17.33 9.39
N GLU A 55 -18.10 -17.64 8.22
CA GLU A 55 -18.70 -18.59 7.26
C GLU A 55 -18.92 -19.96 7.87
N ASN A 56 -17.95 -20.47 8.62
CA ASN A 56 -18.09 -21.75 9.33
C ASN A 56 -19.24 -21.73 10.33
N LYS A 57 -19.45 -20.63 11.06
CA LYS A 57 -20.58 -20.46 11.96
C LYS A 57 -21.90 -20.34 11.21
N PHE A 58 -21.92 -19.55 10.15
CA PHE A 58 -23.12 -19.36 9.33
C PHE A 58 -23.62 -20.68 8.74
N TRP A 59 -22.72 -21.49 8.18
CA TRP A 59 -23.08 -22.79 7.59
C TRP A 59 -23.28 -23.92 8.61
N SER A 60 -22.92 -23.71 9.87
CA SER A 60 -23.21 -24.70 10.94
C SER A 60 -24.69 -24.77 11.34
N GLY A 61 -25.53 -23.88 10.81
CA GLY A 61 -26.97 -23.82 11.14
C GLY A 61 -27.28 -23.07 12.43
N GLU A 62 -26.33 -22.24 12.91
CA GLU A 62 -26.59 -21.38 14.08
C GLU A 62 -27.74 -20.39 13.78
N ASP A 63 -28.53 -20.05 14.81
CA ASP A 63 -29.63 -19.09 14.67
C ASP A 63 -29.10 -17.71 14.24
N LEU A 64 -29.70 -17.16 13.16
CA LEU A 64 -29.29 -15.90 12.56
C LEU A 64 -29.41 -14.71 13.53
N ASN A 65 -30.38 -14.74 14.46
CA ASN A 65 -30.52 -13.69 15.47
C ASN A 65 -29.33 -13.73 16.45
N ARG A 66 -28.92 -14.92 16.88
CA ARG A 66 -27.74 -15.09 17.75
C ARG A 66 -26.46 -14.64 17.06
N LEU A 67 -26.31 -14.96 15.77
CA LEU A 67 -25.18 -14.48 14.96
C LEU A 67 -25.16 -12.95 14.92
N HIS A 68 -26.32 -12.33 14.67
CA HIS A 68 -26.43 -10.86 14.62
C HIS A 68 -26.10 -10.22 15.97
N GLU A 69 -26.67 -10.73 17.08
CA GLU A 69 -26.39 -10.23 18.43
C GLU A 69 -24.90 -10.33 18.78
N GLY A 70 -24.24 -11.43 18.40
CA GLY A 70 -22.81 -11.62 18.58
C GLY A 70 -21.94 -10.60 17.81
N LEU A 71 -22.44 -10.12 16.66
CA LEU A 71 -21.79 -9.11 15.85
C LEU A 71 -22.04 -7.70 16.36
N GLU A 72 -23.23 -7.40 16.88
CA GLU A 72 -23.59 -6.09 17.44
C GLU A 72 -22.60 -5.63 18.51
N ASN A 73 -22.17 -6.55 19.39
CA ASN A 73 -21.18 -6.26 20.45
C ASN A 73 -19.77 -5.89 19.92
N ARG A 74 -19.52 -6.16 18.64
CA ARG A 74 -18.22 -5.93 17.98
C ARG A 74 -18.32 -5.03 16.74
N ARG A 75 -19.39 -4.28 16.62
CA ARG A 75 -19.77 -3.51 15.44
C ARG A 75 -18.64 -2.71 14.81
N ASP A 76 -17.81 -2.06 15.61
CA ASP A 76 -16.70 -1.22 15.13
C ASP A 76 -15.49 -2.03 14.58
N LYS A 77 -15.52 -3.35 14.72
CA LYS A 77 -14.43 -4.26 14.31
C LYS A 77 -14.85 -5.27 13.26
N LEU A 78 -16.08 -5.15 12.73
CA LEU A 78 -16.59 -6.05 11.70
C LEU A 78 -15.85 -5.78 10.38
N SER A 79 -15.57 -6.85 9.66
CA SER A 79 -14.95 -6.79 8.33
C SER A 79 -15.33 -8.00 7.49
N GLY A 80 -15.24 -7.88 6.17
CA GLY A 80 -15.53 -8.97 5.26
C GLY A 80 -16.98 -9.47 5.36
N SER A 81 -17.14 -10.78 5.41
CA SER A 81 -18.46 -11.46 5.46
C SER A 81 -19.28 -11.06 6.68
N GLU A 82 -18.65 -10.79 7.83
CA GLU A 82 -19.35 -10.35 9.04
C GLU A 82 -20.10 -9.03 8.82
N GLN A 83 -19.42 -8.05 8.20
CA GLN A 83 -19.98 -6.73 7.91
C GLN A 83 -21.14 -6.82 6.90
N ILE A 84 -20.99 -7.62 5.85
CA ILE A 84 -22.02 -7.80 4.82
C ILE A 84 -23.27 -8.44 5.43
N PHE A 85 -23.09 -9.50 6.22
CA PHE A 85 -24.20 -10.17 6.92
C PHE A 85 -24.90 -9.21 7.89
N TYR A 86 -24.15 -8.48 8.71
CA TYR A 86 -24.70 -7.53 9.67
C TYR A 86 -25.60 -6.50 9.01
N VAL A 87 -25.13 -5.87 7.93
CA VAL A 87 -25.92 -4.88 7.17
C VAL A 87 -27.14 -5.53 6.54
N GLY A 88 -26.98 -6.69 5.92
CA GLY A 88 -28.06 -7.44 5.29
C GLY A 88 -29.15 -7.85 6.28
N PHE A 89 -28.77 -8.43 7.42
CA PHE A 89 -29.71 -8.87 8.44
C PHE A 89 -30.46 -7.69 9.07
N LYS A 90 -29.80 -6.62 9.37
CA LYS A 90 -30.40 -5.38 9.88
C LYS A 90 -31.44 -4.82 8.90
N GLU A 91 -31.10 -4.77 7.62
CA GLU A 91 -32.02 -4.29 6.58
C GLU A 91 -33.20 -5.26 6.38
N PHE A 92 -32.97 -6.56 6.40
CA PHE A 92 -34.03 -7.56 6.33
C PHE A 92 -35.05 -7.40 7.48
N THR A 93 -34.57 -7.28 8.71
CA THR A 93 -35.43 -7.08 9.88
C THR A 93 -36.23 -5.79 9.79
N ARG A 94 -35.59 -4.70 9.32
CA ARG A 94 -36.28 -3.41 9.09
C ARG A 94 -37.41 -3.52 8.05
N LEU A 95 -37.09 -4.16 6.91
CA LEU A 95 -38.08 -4.31 5.82
C LEU A 95 -39.23 -5.22 6.22
N GLN A 96 -38.95 -6.28 6.98
CA GLN A 96 -40.01 -7.17 7.49
C GLN A 96 -40.96 -6.46 8.45
N GLN A 97 -40.49 -5.51 9.23
CA GLN A 97 -41.32 -4.68 10.09
C GLN A 97 -42.19 -3.66 9.33
N VAL A 98 -41.66 -3.09 8.25
CA VAL A 98 -42.33 -2.04 7.47
C VAL A 98 -43.31 -2.64 6.45
N SER A 99 -42.97 -3.78 5.84
CA SER A 99 -43.77 -4.40 4.78
C SER A 99 -43.77 -5.93 4.92
N PRO A 100 -44.51 -6.47 5.93
CA PRO A 100 -44.53 -7.91 6.18
C PRO A 100 -45.15 -8.72 5.03
N ASP A 101 -46.04 -8.11 4.25
CA ASP A 101 -46.79 -8.76 3.17
C ASP A 101 -46.07 -8.77 1.82
N ALA A 102 -44.83 -8.27 1.76
CA ALA A 102 -44.04 -8.17 0.52
C ALA A 102 -42.69 -8.93 0.57
N PRO A 103 -42.67 -10.27 0.76
CA PRO A 103 -41.44 -11.03 1.00
C PRO A 103 -40.42 -10.93 -0.16
N SER A 104 -40.90 -10.89 -1.40
CA SER A 104 -40.01 -10.76 -2.58
C SER A 104 -39.32 -9.38 -2.62
N ALA A 105 -40.03 -8.32 -2.30
CA ALA A 105 -39.47 -6.98 -2.21
C ALA A 105 -38.47 -6.85 -1.06
N ASN A 106 -38.75 -7.50 0.08
CA ASN A 106 -37.87 -7.53 1.24
C ASN A 106 -36.53 -8.24 0.92
N ILE A 107 -36.59 -9.38 0.22
CA ILE A 107 -35.39 -10.10 -0.23
C ILE A 107 -34.58 -9.23 -1.20
N GLN A 108 -35.23 -8.57 -2.16
CA GLN A 108 -34.53 -7.68 -3.10
C GLN A 108 -33.90 -6.48 -2.40
N GLY A 109 -34.59 -5.88 -1.44
CA GLY A 109 -34.08 -4.78 -0.63
C GLY A 109 -32.85 -5.20 0.18
N THR A 110 -32.93 -6.35 0.86
CA THR A 110 -31.82 -6.95 1.60
C THR A 110 -30.62 -7.23 0.69
N SER A 111 -30.84 -7.87 -0.45
CA SER A 111 -29.77 -8.15 -1.42
C SER A 111 -29.10 -6.87 -1.91
N ARG A 112 -29.85 -5.80 -2.15
CA ARG A 112 -29.29 -4.51 -2.53
C ARG A 112 -28.43 -3.91 -1.42
N ALA A 113 -28.87 -3.99 -0.16
CA ALA A 113 -28.10 -3.51 0.97
C ALA A 113 -26.81 -4.31 1.17
N MET A 114 -26.85 -5.64 1.01
CA MET A 114 -25.66 -6.50 1.07
C MET A 114 -24.68 -6.18 -0.06
N ASN A 115 -25.14 -5.98 -1.30
CA ASN A 115 -24.28 -5.60 -2.42
C ASN A 115 -23.63 -4.24 -2.20
N LEU A 116 -24.33 -3.29 -1.61
CA LEU A 116 -23.74 -1.98 -1.25
C LEU A 116 -22.68 -2.13 -0.16
N ALA A 117 -22.93 -2.97 0.85
CA ALA A 117 -21.97 -3.28 1.89
C ALA A 117 -20.74 -3.99 1.32
N LEU A 118 -20.93 -4.96 0.39
CA LEU A 118 -19.85 -5.66 -0.31
C LEU A 118 -18.95 -4.67 -1.06
N ASN A 119 -19.53 -3.76 -1.84
CA ASN A 119 -18.74 -2.80 -2.61
C ASN A 119 -17.90 -1.88 -1.70
N ARG A 120 -18.48 -1.43 -0.58
CA ARG A 120 -17.75 -0.63 0.42
C ARG A 120 -16.62 -1.41 1.09
N GLU A 121 -16.86 -2.69 1.37
CA GLU A 121 -15.86 -3.56 1.98
C GLU A 121 -14.70 -3.82 1.00
N VAL A 122 -15.00 -4.07 -0.27
CA VAL A 122 -13.98 -4.21 -1.34
C VAL A 122 -13.16 -2.92 -1.45
N GLU A 123 -13.82 -1.75 -1.51
CA GLU A 123 -13.12 -0.45 -1.55
C GLU A 123 -12.20 -0.26 -0.33
N THR A 124 -12.67 -0.65 0.86
CA THR A 124 -11.87 -0.63 2.08
C THR A 124 -10.70 -1.59 2.00
N LEU A 125 -10.90 -2.81 1.50
CA LEU A 125 -9.86 -3.84 1.34
C LEU A 125 -8.84 -3.46 0.27
N GLU A 126 -9.21 -2.73 -0.77
CA GLU A 126 -8.33 -2.27 -1.85
C GLU A 126 -7.65 -0.93 -1.56
N SER A 127 -8.07 -0.23 -0.49
CA SER A 127 -7.50 1.07 -0.15
C SER A 127 -5.97 0.98 0.03
N TYR A 128 -5.23 2.01 -0.41
CA TYR A 128 -3.76 2.09 -0.44
C TYR A 128 -3.04 1.17 -1.44
N ILE A 129 -3.69 0.16 -2.06
CA ILE A 129 -3.07 -0.64 -3.13
C ILE A 129 -2.69 0.23 -4.34
N PRO A 130 -3.55 1.18 -4.81
CA PRO A 130 -3.17 2.09 -5.88
C PRO A 130 -1.94 2.95 -5.56
N PHE A 131 -1.78 3.36 -4.29
CA PHE A 131 -0.58 4.08 -3.87
C PHE A 131 0.69 3.25 -4.06
N LEU A 132 0.69 1.98 -3.63
CA LEU A 132 1.83 1.08 -3.84
C LEU A 132 2.14 0.87 -5.32
N GLY A 133 1.10 0.70 -6.14
CA GLY A 133 1.25 0.61 -7.60
C GLY A 133 1.86 1.86 -8.22
N THR A 134 1.44 3.03 -7.76
CA THR A 134 1.99 4.31 -8.23
C THR A 134 3.46 4.47 -7.83
N VAL A 135 3.79 4.22 -6.57
CA VAL A 135 5.18 4.30 -6.08
C VAL A 135 6.07 3.31 -6.84
N GLY A 136 5.63 2.04 -6.98
CA GLY A 136 6.39 1.02 -7.73
C GLY A 136 6.62 1.38 -9.20
N SER A 137 5.65 2.07 -9.83
CA SER A 137 5.77 2.50 -11.22
C SER A 137 6.68 3.72 -11.40
N ILE A 138 6.70 4.67 -10.46
CA ILE A 138 7.40 5.95 -10.60
C ILE A 138 8.82 5.88 -10.07
N SER A 139 9.09 5.10 -9.01
CA SER A 139 10.40 5.05 -8.35
C SER A 139 11.57 4.72 -9.28
N PRO A 140 11.46 3.77 -10.23
CA PRO A 140 12.54 3.51 -11.20
C PRO A 140 12.88 4.72 -12.06
N TYR A 141 11.87 5.50 -12.47
CA TYR A 141 12.08 6.70 -13.30
C TYR A 141 12.72 7.84 -12.50
N ILE A 142 12.35 7.99 -11.22
CA ILE A 142 12.99 8.96 -10.32
C ILE A 142 14.47 8.57 -10.12
N GLY A 143 14.77 7.28 -9.92
CA GLY A 143 16.13 6.76 -9.83
C GLY A 143 16.93 6.99 -11.12
N LEU A 144 16.33 6.73 -12.28
CA LEU A 144 16.94 6.99 -13.58
C LEU A 144 17.24 8.48 -13.78
N PHE A 145 16.31 9.36 -13.39
CA PHE A 145 16.56 10.79 -13.41
C PHE A 145 17.78 11.15 -12.55
N GLY A 146 17.90 10.56 -11.35
CA GLY A 146 19.06 10.73 -10.48
C GLY A 146 20.37 10.34 -11.14
N THR A 147 20.40 9.21 -11.90
CA THR A 147 21.60 8.80 -12.66
C THR A 147 21.93 9.76 -13.76
N VAL A 148 20.99 10.12 -14.59
CA VAL A 148 21.22 11.05 -15.72
C VAL A 148 21.78 12.39 -15.21
N TRP A 149 21.14 12.94 -14.17
CA TRP A 149 21.59 14.19 -13.56
C TRP A 149 22.98 14.08 -12.93
N GLY A 150 23.25 13.02 -12.17
CA GLY A 150 24.54 12.83 -11.50
C GLY A 150 25.70 12.65 -12.49
N ILE A 151 25.50 11.86 -13.55
CA ILE A 151 26.49 11.69 -14.61
C ILE A 151 26.72 13.02 -15.34
N MET A 152 25.64 13.71 -15.72
CA MET A 152 25.75 15.01 -16.37
C MET A 152 26.56 16.01 -15.51
N HIS A 153 26.25 16.09 -14.21
CA HIS A 153 26.94 16.98 -13.28
C HIS A 153 28.44 16.65 -13.16
N SER A 154 28.78 15.35 -13.11
CA SER A 154 30.17 14.87 -13.07
C SER A 154 30.96 15.28 -14.30
N PHE A 155 30.38 15.18 -15.50
CA PHE A 155 31.02 15.61 -16.74
C PHE A 155 31.11 17.14 -16.86
N MET A 156 30.15 17.89 -16.38
CA MET A 156 30.24 19.36 -16.34
C MET A 156 31.40 19.82 -15.43
N GLY A 157 31.59 19.15 -14.28
CA GLY A 157 32.73 19.41 -13.41
C GLY A 157 34.08 19.14 -14.10
N LEU A 158 34.15 18.10 -14.95
CA LEU A 158 35.37 17.75 -15.69
C LEU A 158 35.75 18.82 -16.73
N SER A 159 34.78 19.48 -17.35
CA SER A 159 35.03 20.51 -18.35
C SER A 159 35.71 21.77 -17.76
N ALA A 160 35.66 21.98 -16.48
CA ALA A 160 36.26 23.10 -15.77
C ALA A 160 37.73 22.84 -15.34
N VAL A 161 38.27 21.61 -15.49
CA VAL A 161 39.57 21.23 -15.01
C VAL A 161 40.54 21.03 -16.19
N LYS A 162 41.75 21.62 -16.12
CA LYS A 162 42.78 21.51 -17.20
C LYS A 162 43.34 20.12 -17.43
N GLN A 163 43.24 19.21 -16.46
CA GLN A 163 43.64 17.79 -16.59
C GLN A 163 42.46 16.90 -16.23
N ALA A 164 41.79 16.44 -17.28
CA ALA A 164 40.68 15.48 -17.14
C ALA A 164 41.24 14.09 -16.78
N SER A 165 40.80 13.52 -15.64
CA SER A 165 41.08 12.14 -15.25
C SER A 165 39.81 11.39 -14.89
N LEU A 166 39.77 10.07 -15.15
CA LEU A 166 38.64 9.23 -14.74
C LEU A 166 38.44 9.23 -13.21
N GLN A 167 39.52 9.43 -12.46
CA GLN A 167 39.47 9.49 -11.00
C GLN A 167 38.63 10.66 -10.49
N SER A 168 38.54 11.74 -11.24
CA SER A 168 37.75 12.94 -10.84
C SER A 168 36.26 12.78 -11.07
N VAL A 169 35.78 11.89 -11.96
CA VAL A 169 34.36 11.65 -12.25
C VAL A 169 33.82 10.36 -11.65
N ALA A 170 34.71 9.40 -11.32
CA ALA A 170 34.27 8.10 -10.79
C ALA A 170 33.39 8.17 -9.53
N PRO A 171 33.64 9.04 -8.53
CA PRO A 171 32.77 9.16 -7.38
C PRO A 171 31.35 9.60 -7.76
N GLY A 172 31.21 10.65 -8.60
CA GLY A 172 29.90 11.15 -8.99
C GLY A 172 29.10 10.17 -9.88
N ILE A 173 29.79 9.35 -10.68
CA ILE A 173 29.15 8.25 -11.42
C ILE A 173 28.66 7.18 -10.44
N ALA A 174 29.47 6.79 -9.45
CA ALA A 174 29.07 5.83 -8.43
C ALA A 174 27.84 6.29 -7.64
N GLU A 175 27.80 7.55 -7.22
CA GLU A 175 26.66 8.16 -6.54
C GLU A 175 25.37 8.11 -7.39
N ALA A 176 25.52 8.43 -8.68
CA ALA A 176 24.41 8.38 -9.62
C ALA A 176 23.82 6.96 -9.74
N LEU A 177 24.68 5.94 -9.83
CA LEU A 177 24.26 4.54 -9.90
C LEU A 177 23.54 4.08 -8.63
N ILE A 178 23.98 4.55 -7.45
CA ILE A 178 23.32 4.27 -6.18
C ILE A 178 21.89 4.82 -6.17
N ALA A 179 21.66 6.02 -6.71
CA ALA A 179 20.31 6.59 -6.80
C ALA A 179 19.36 5.67 -7.60
N THR A 180 19.80 5.08 -8.71
CA THR A 180 18.99 4.10 -9.46
C THR A 180 18.80 2.80 -8.68
N ALA A 181 19.83 2.29 -8.01
CA ALA A 181 19.70 1.08 -7.19
C ALA A 181 18.65 1.26 -6.09
N ILE A 182 18.61 2.42 -5.43
CA ILE A 182 17.56 2.77 -4.43
C ILE A 182 16.18 2.88 -5.09
N GLY A 183 16.09 3.42 -6.31
CA GLY A 183 14.83 3.54 -7.05
C GLY A 183 14.22 2.22 -7.50
N LEU A 184 15.03 1.16 -7.61
CA LEU A 184 14.59 -0.19 -7.97
C LEU A 184 14.20 -1.04 -6.75
N PHE A 185 14.66 -0.69 -5.57
CA PHE A 185 14.36 -1.38 -4.31
C PHE A 185 13.12 -0.82 -3.63
#